data_ccaa19219e617a97a7212ff02db617d5
#
_entry.id   ccaa19219e617a97a7212ff02db617d5
#
_cell.length_a   1.000
_cell.length_b   1.000
_cell.length_c   1.000
_cell.angle_alpha   90.00
_cell.angle_beta   90.00
_cell.angle_gamma   90.00
#
_symmetry.space_group_name_H-M   'P 1'
#
loop_
_entity.id
_entity.type
_entity.pdbx_description
1 polymer ?
#
loop_
_entity_poly.entity_id
_entity_poly.type
_entity_poly.pdbx_seq_one_letter_code
_entity_poly.pdbx_strand_id
1 'polypeptide(L)'
;VFEPIGFDAFGMHSENFALKKGVHPAELVPSNITHFRDNQLKKIGAMYDWSRQVDTTDKSYYKWTQWIFTQLFNHGLAYRAEASVNWCPSCLTVLASEQVIGGQCERCSSQVEQRDMLQWFFRITRYAQRLHDNLAVIDWSDTTKTAQLNWIGRSEGAEIDFAVDGLDEAIRVYTTRPDTVFGVTFMVLA
;
A
#
# COMPACT_ATOMS: atom_id res chain seq x y z
N VAL A 1 -14.41 24.16 18.54
CA VAL A 1 -13.39 23.41 17.73
C VAL A 1 -13.79 21.97 17.75
N PHE A 2 -13.86 21.32 16.59
CA PHE A 2 -14.14 19.90 16.46
C PHE A 2 -12.80 19.16 16.32
N GLU A 3 -12.44 18.34 17.30
CA GLU A 3 -11.21 17.57 17.32
C GLU A 3 -11.52 16.10 17.63
N PRO A 4 -11.86 15.29 16.60
CA PRO A 4 -12.16 13.90 16.78
C PRO A 4 -10.88 13.08 16.99
N ILE A 5 -11.03 11.86 17.54
CA ILE A 5 -9.98 10.87 17.65
C ILE A 5 -10.46 9.53 17.10
N GLY A 6 -9.55 8.78 16.45
CA GLY A 6 -9.81 7.43 16.01
C GLY A 6 -8.72 6.47 16.46
N PHE A 7 -9.12 5.25 16.74
CA PHE A 7 -8.24 4.10 17.01
C PHE A 7 -8.22 3.20 15.79
N ASP A 8 -7.09 3.18 15.10
CA ASP A 8 -6.84 2.25 13.99
C ASP A 8 -6.40 0.91 14.60
N ALA A 9 -7.36 0.04 14.79
CA ALA A 9 -7.23 -1.08 15.71
C ALA A 9 -7.13 -2.45 15.02
N PHE A 10 -7.36 -2.54 13.71
CA PHE A 10 -7.06 -3.74 12.94
C PHE A 10 -5.56 -3.88 12.68
N GLY A 11 -5.10 -5.10 12.49
CA GLY A 11 -3.76 -5.38 12.03
C GLY A 11 -3.09 -6.55 12.72
N MET A 12 -2.09 -7.11 12.05
CA MET A 12 -1.35 -8.28 12.52
C MET A 12 -0.58 -8.05 13.82
N HIS A 13 -0.19 -6.82 14.14
CA HIS A 13 0.48 -6.53 15.42
C HIS A 13 -0.43 -6.83 16.60
N SER A 14 -1.70 -6.41 16.50
CA SER A 14 -2.71 -6.71 17.52
C SER A 14 -2.99 -8.21 17.61
N GLU A 15 -3.13 -8.88 16.46
CA GLU A 15 -3.37 -10.33 16.40
C GLU A 15 -2.21 -11.14 16.98
N ASN A 16 -0.98 -10.84 16.57
CA ASN A 16 0.21 -11.52 17.10
C ASN A 16 0.41 -11.29 18.60
N PHE A 17 0.09 -10.09 19.10
CA PHE A 17 0.15 -9.81 20.52
C PHE A 17 -0.94 -10.57 21.28
N ALA A 18 -2.14 -10.66 20.72
CA ALA A 18 -3.24 -11.43 21.26
C ALA A 18 -2.88 -12.93 21.37
N LEU A 19 -2.28 -13.49 20.31
CA LEU A 19 -1.76 -14.87 20.34
C LEU A 19 -0.73 -15.09 21.45
N LYS A 20 0.25 -14.18 21.60
CA LYS A 20 1.25 -14.24 22.67
C LYS A 20 0.64 -14.17 24.07
N LYS A 21 -0.49 -13.47 24.21
CA LYS A 21 -1.21 -13.34 25.49
C LYS A 21 -2.21 -14.46 25.73
N GLY A 22 -2.52 -15.27 24.73
CA GLY A 22 -3.57 -16.29 24.80
C GLY A 22 -4.98 -15.70 24.96
N VAL A 23 -5.20 -14.48 24.45
CA VAL A 23 -6.47 -13.74 24.53
C VAL A 23 -6.97 -13.47 23.11
N HIS A 24 -8.28 -13.51 22.90
CA HIS A 24 -8.85 -13.20 21.60
C HIS A 24 -8.71 -11.70 21.27
N PRO A 25 -8.37 -11.32 20.02
CA PRO A 25 -8.22 -9.90 19.63
C PRO A 25 -9.45 -9.04 19.95
N ALA A 26 -10.66 -9.60 19.83
CA ALA A 26 -11.91 -8.90 20.14
C ALA A 26 -12.06 -8.52 21.63
N GLU A 27 -11.28 -9.10 22.52
CA GLU A 27 -11.22 -8.74 23.95
C GLU A 27 -10.03 -7.84 24.23
N LEU A 28 -8.88 -8.15 23.64
CA LEU A 28 -7.64 -7.42 23.85
C LEU A 28 -7.71 -5.99 23.31
N VAL A 29 -8.21 -5.81 22.07
CA VAL A 29 -8.22 -4.51 21.40
C VAL A 29 -9.09 -3.47 22.12
N PRO A 30 -10.36 -3.75 22.50
CA PRO A 30 -11.16 -2.81 23.29
C PRO A 30 -10.55 -2.46 24.65
N SER A 31 -9.90 -3.42 25.29
CA SER A 31 -9.17 -3.19 26.56
C SER A 31 -8.01 -2.21 26.35
N ASN A 32 -7.22 -2.39 25.29
CA ASN A 32 -6.13 -1.50 24.95
C ASN A 32 -6.62 -0.09 24.59
N ILE A 33 -7.69 0.04 23.79
CA ILE A 33 -8.32 1.33 23.46
C ILE A 33 -8.74 2.07 24.74
N THR A 34 -9.38 1.36 25.65
CA THR A 34 -9.80 1.93 26.94
C THR A 34 -8.58 2.39 27.74
N HIS A 35 -7.52 1.58 27.79
CA HIS A 35 -6.29 1.94 28.48
C HIS A 35 -5.63 3.18 27.87
N PHE A 36 -5.46 3.24 26.55
CA PHE A 36 -4.91 4.41 25.84
C PHE A 36 -5.73 5.67 26.11
N ARG A 37 -7.04 5.58 25.94
CA ARG A 37 -7.95 6.71 26.15
C ARG A 37 -7.90 7.23 27.57
N ASP A 38 -8.13 6.35 28.57
CA ASP A 38 -8.42 6.79 29.93
C ASP A 38 -7.14 6.94 30.78
N ASN A 39 -6.11 6.12 30.53
CA ASN A 39 -4.88 6.13 31.31
C ASN A 39 -3.72 6.90 30.67
N GLN A 40 -3.82 7.24 29.40
CA GLN A 40 -2.78 8.01 28.70
C GLN A 40 -3.32 9.32 28.15
N LEU A 41 -4.13 9.30 27.10
CA LEU A 41 -4.54 10.51 26.38
C LEU A 41 -5.30 11.52 27.27
N LYS A 42 -6.25 11.08 28.09
CA LYS A 42 -6.95 11.95 29.01
C LYS A 42 -6.03 12.52 30.11
N LYS A 43 -5.05 11.73 30.56
CA LYS A 43 -4.12 12.17 31.61
C LYS A 43 -3.10 13.21 31.14
N ILE A 44 -2.71 13.19 29.87
CA ILE A 44 -1.87 14.24 29.30
C ILE A 44 -2.66 15.51 28.91
N GLY A 45 -3.97 15.54 29.17
CA GLY A 45 -4.81 16.67 28.87
C GLY A 45 -5.21 16.80 27.40
N ALA A 46 -5.22 15.71 26.64
CA ALA A 46 -5.65 15.72 25.24
C ALA A 46 -7.14 16.11 25.14
N MET A 47 -7.40 17.19 24.42
CA MET A 47 -8.72 17.86 24.35
C MET A 47 -9.57 17.34 23.19
N TYR A 48 -9.60 16.02 23.00
CA TYR A 48 -10.46 15.41 21.98
C TYR A 48 -11.93 15.44 22.38
N ASP A 49 -12.81 15.51 21.37
CA ASP A 49 -14.24 15.25 21.57
C ASP A 49 -14.47 13.72 21.72
N TRP A 50 -14.38 13.26 22.94
CA TRP A 50 -14.51 11.84 23.29
C TRP A 50 -15.88 11.24 22.94
N SER A 51 -16.90 12.07 22.72
CA SER A 51 -18.22 11.63 22.24
C SER A 51 -18.21 11.26 20.76
N ARG A 52 -17.17 11.68 20.02
CA ARG A 52 -16.97 11.45 18.60
C ARG A 52 -15.78 10.56 18.29
N GLN A 53 -15.43 9.72 19.24
CA GLN A 53 -14.41 8.72 19.11
C GLN A 53 -14.82 7.66 18.05
N VAL A 54 -13.86 7.25 17.22
CA VAL A 54 -14.01 6.20 16.21
C VAL A 54 -13.12 5.01 16.58
N ASP A 55 -13.67 3.82 16.46
CA ASP A 55 -12.95 2.54 16.52
C ASP A 55 -13.13 1.82 15.17
N THR A 56 -12.04 1.59 14.45
CA THR A 56 -12.08 0.94 13.14
C THR A 56 -12.54 -0.51 13.20
N THR A 57 -12.50 -1.16 14.39
CA THR A 57 -13.01 -2.52 14.60
C THR A 57 -14.49 -2.58 14.95
N ASP A 58 -15.14 -1.43 15.17
CA ASP A 58 -16.59 -1.37 15.37
C ASP A 58 -17.32 -1.72 14.07
N LYS A 59 -18.30 -2.62 14.17
CA LYS A 59 -19.14 -3.06 13.04
C LYS A 59 -19.89 -1.91 12.38
N SER A 60 -20.28 -0.91 13.15
CA SER A 60 -20.95 0.29 12.64
C SER A 60 -20.03 1.15 11.79
N TYR A 61 -18.70 1.07 12.01
CA TYR A 61 -17.68 1.77 11.25
C TYR A 61 -17.22 0.95 10.03
N TYR A 62 -16.70 -0.28 10.20
CA TYR A 62 -16.08 -1.01 9.09
C TYR A 62 -17.07 -1.47 8.02
N LYS A 63 -18.38 -1.47 8.29
CA LYS A 63 -19.37 -1.69 7.24
C LYS A 63 -19.22 -0.71 6.07
N TRP A 64 -18.75 0.52 6.34
CA TRP A 64 -18.51 1.52 5.31
C TRP A 64 -17.26 1.20 4.48
N THR A 65 -16.21 0.66 5.09
CA THR A 65 -15.04 0.15 4.38
C THR A 65 -15.43 -1.00 3.45
N GLN A 66 -16.26 -1.92 3.92
CA GLN A 66 -16.80 -3.01 3.10
C GLN A 66 -17.69 -2.48 1.96
N TRP A 67 -18.50 -1.47 2.23
CA TRP A 67 -19.32 -0.84 1.21
C TRP A 67 -18.48 -0.16 0.14
N ILE A 68 -17.44 0.60 0.52
CA ILE A 68 -16.50 1.23 -0.41
C ILE A 68 -15.83 0.16 -1.30
N PHE A 69 -15.33 -0.93 -0.70
CA PHE A 69 -14.76 -2.03 -1.46
C PHE A 69 -15.75 -2.60 -2.49
N THR A 70 -17.00 -2.81 -2.07
CA THR A 70 -18.04 -3.30 -2.96
C THR A 70 -18.32 -2.33 -4.11
N GLN A 71 -18.31 -1.01 -3.85
CA GLN A 71 -18.44 -0.02 -4.92
C GLN A 71 -17.27 -0.09 -5.89
N LEU A 72 -16.03 -0.17 -5.39
CA LEU A 72 -14.83 -0.32 -6.24
C LEU A 72 -14.90 -1.58 -7.10
N PHE A 73 -15.34 -2.69 -6.53
CA PHE A 73 -15.52 -3.94 -7.26
C PHE A 73 -16.59 -3.82 -8.35
N ASN A 74 -17.76 -3.30 -8.02
CA ASN A 74 -18.87 -3.14 -8.97
C ASN A 74 -18.54 -2.19 -10.13
N HIS A 75 -17.62 -1.24 -9.92
CA HIS A 75 -17.14 -0.32 -10.96
C HIS A 75 -15.86 -0.81 -11.68
N GLY A 76 -15.46 -2.06 -11.45
CA GLY A 76 -14.28 -2.67 -12.08
C GLY A 76 -12.94 -2.05 -11.65
N LEU A 77 -12.93 -1.37 -10.50
CA LEU A 77 -11.72 -0.76 -9.92
C LEU A 77 -11.00 -1.71 -8.96
N ALA A 78 -11.69 -2.69 -8.40
CA ALA A 78 -11.08 -3.78 -7.65
C ALA A 78 -11.18 -5.08 -8.46
N TYR A 79 -10.11 -5.87 -8.49
CA TYR A 79 -10.05 -7.14 -9.21
C TYR A 79 -9.10 -8.12 -8.52
N ARG A 80 -9.20 -9.40 -8.85
CA ARG A 80 -8.27 -10.42 -8.36
C ARG A 80 -7.35 -10.85 -9.48
N ALA A 81 -6.07 -11.02 -9.13
CA ALA A 81 -5.05 -11.57 -10.02
C ALA A 81 -3.98 -12.30 -9.21
N GLU A 82 -3.29 -13.22 -9.83
CA GLU A 82 -2.08 -13.80 -9.28
C GLU A 82 -0.95 -12.78 -9.34
N ALA A 83 -0.20 -12.68 -8.25
CA ALA A 83 0.99 -11.85 -8.16
C ALA A 83 1.98 -12.45 -7.18
N SER A 84 3.24 -12.21 -7.44
CA SER A 84 4.31 -12.56 -6.53
C SER A 84 4.27 -11.62 -5.33
N VAL A 85 4.25 -12.20 -4.14
CA VAL A 85 4.18 -11.48 -2.85
C VAL A 85 5.31 -11.93 -1.94
N ASN A 86 5.75 -11.01 -1.08
CA ASN A 86 6.70 -11.35 -0.04
C ASN A 86 6.00 -12.19 1.04
N TRP A 87 6.44 -13.42 1.22
CA TRP A 87 5.87 -14.34 2.20
C TRP A 87 6.86 -14.63 3.34
N CYS A 88 6.39 -14.49 4.57
CA CYS A 88 7.15 -14.93 5.73
C CYS A 88 6.70 -16.33 6.17
N PRO A 89 7.56 -17.37 6.04
CA PRO A 89 7.18 -18.74 6.39
C PRO A 89 7.01 -18.96 7.91
N SER A 90 7.64 -18.12 8.72
CA SER A 90 7.53 -18.19 10.19
C SER A 90 6.27 -17.50 10.72
N CYS A 91 5.95 -16.31 10.20
CA CYS A 91 4.73 -15.57 10.57
C CYS A 91 3.49 -16.04 9.81
N LEU A 92 3.65 -16.90 8.79
CA LEU A 92 2.59 -17.42 7.91
C LEU A 92 1.74 -16.30 7.30
N THR A 93 2.40 -15.26 6.78
CA THR A 93 1.72 -14.06 6.30
C THR A 93 2.44 -13.39 5.13
N VAL A 94 1.68 -12.64 4.34
CA VAL A 94 2.18 -11.73 3.32
C VAL A 94 2.74 -10.48 3.99
N LEU A 95 3.86 -9.99 3.49
CA LEU A 95 4.52 -8.77 3.95
C LEU A 95 4.46 -7.68 2.87
N ALA A 96 4.24 -6.45 3.31
CA ALA A 96 4.49 -5.28 2.47
C ALA A 96 6.01 -5.12 2.22
N SER A 97 6.39 -4.42 1.16
CA SER A 97 7.82 -4.24 0.82
C SER A 97 8.61 -3.56 1.94
N GLU A 98 7.98 -2.63 2.66
CA GLU A 98 8.56 -1.91 3.79
C GLU A 98 8.84 -2.81 5.00
N GLN A 99 8.18 -3.97 5.07
CA GLN A 99 8.34 -4.95 6.14
C GLN A 99 9.43 -5.99 5.85
N VAL A 100 10.12 -5.85 4.72
CA VAL A 100 11.24 -6.70 4.32
C VAL A 100 12.53 -5.89 4.44
N ILE A 101 13.34 -6.20 5.44
CA ILE A 101 14.60 -5.51 5.72
C ILE A 101 15.75 -6.47 5.42
N GLY A 102 16.57 -6.15 4.41
CA GLY A 102 17.69 -7.00 4.02
C GLY A 102 17.30 -8.43 3.63
N GLY A 103 16.11 -8.60 3.02
CA GLY A 103 15.57 -9.92 2.65
C GLY A 103 14.92 -10.69 3.79
N GLN A 104 14.83 -10.10 4.98
CA GLN A 104 14.28 -10.73 6.17
C GLN A 104 13.00 -10.03 6.64
N CYS A 105 12.14 -10.79 7.31
CA CYS A 105 10.94 -10.26 7.95
C CYS A 105 11.30 -9.34 9.11
N GLU A 106 10.79 -8.10 9.12
CA GLU A 106 11.02 -7.10 10.18
C GLU A 106 10.68 -7.60 11.60
N ARG A 107 9.79 -8.61 11.70
CA ARG A 107 9.23 -9.08 12.97
C ARG A 107 9.96 -10.27 13.57
N CYS A 108 10.28 -11.26 12.75
CA CYS A 108 10.85 -12.53 13.22
C CYS A 108 12.22 -12.82 12.64
N SER A 109 12.75 -11.93 11.79
CA SER A 109 14.05 -12.06 11.11
C SER A 109 14.20 -13.33 10.26
N SER A 110 13.12 -14.05 9.97
CA SER A 110 13.15 -15.17 9.04
C SER A 110 13.33 -14.70 7.62
N GLN A 111 14.03 -15.49 6.80
CA GLN A 111 14.17 -15.22 5.37
C GLN A 111 12.80 -15.13 4.70
N VAL A 112 12.60 -14.10 3.90
CA VAL A 112 11.37 -13.88 3.14
C VAL A 112 11.46 -14.63 1.82
N GLU A 113 10.37 -15.27 1.43
CA GLU A 113 10.23 -16.00 0.17
C GLU A 113 9.30 -15.25 -0.78
N GLN A 114 9.56 -15.34 -2.08
CA GLN A 114 8.59 -14.94 -3.09
C GLN A 114 7.59 -16.07 -3.31
N ARG A 115 6.30 -15.75 -3.28
CA ARG A 115 5.23 -16.73 -3.49
C ARG A 115 4.14 -16.15 -4.36
N ASP A 116 3.76 -16.87 -5.42
CA ASP A 116 2.63 -16.46 -6.25
C ASP A 116 1.32 -16.80 -5.54
N MET A 117 0.51 -15.78 -5.34
CA MET A 117 -0.76 -15.88 -4.64
C MET A 117 -1.83 -15.02 -5.31
N LEU A 118 -3.07 -15.52 -5.25
CA LEU A 118 -4.23 -14.78 -5.71
C LEU A 118 -4.53 -13.62 -4.75
N GLN A 119 -4.35 -12.37 -5.23
CA GLN A 119 -4.48 -11.14 -4.44
C GLN A 119 -5.56 -10.22 -4.99
N TRP A 120 -6.04 -9.32 -4.15
CA TRP A 120 -6.87 -8.19 -4.56
C TRP A 120 -6.01 -7.01 -4.99
N PHE A 121 -6.39 -6.41 -6.10
CA PHE A 121 -5.75 -5.21 -6.65
C PHE A 121 -6.77 -4.10 -6.87
N PHE A 122 -6.30 -2.86 -6.75
CA PHE A 122 -7.03 -1.68 -7.19
C PHE A 122 -6.37 -1.08 -8.44
N ARG A 123 -7.19 -0.66 -9.42
CA ARG A 123 -6.70 0.00 -10.64
C ARG A 123 -6.40 1.48 -10.38
N ILE A 124 -5.48 1.76 -9.47
CA ILE A 124 -5.14 3.13 -9.05
C ILE A 124 -4.55 3.95 -10.19
N THR A 125 -3.80 3.33 -11.10
CA THR A 125 -3.17 4.00 -12.24
C THR A 125 -4.19 4.56 -13.24
N ARG A 126 -5.44 4.09 -13.22
CA ARG A 126 -6.52 4.63 -14.04
C ARG A 126 -6.80 6.11 -13.76
N TYR A 127 -6.45 6.58 -12.58
CA TYR A 127 -6.63 7.96 -12.14
C TYR A 127 -5.34 8.79 -12.15
N ALA A 128 -4.20 8.20 -12.51
CA ALA A 128 -2.89 8.85 -12.44
C ALA A 128 -2.86 10.18 -13.22
N GLN A 129 -3.31 10.17 -14.48
CA GLN A 129 -3.34 11.39 -15.30
C GLN A 129 -4.27 12.44 -14.72
N ARG A 130 -5.47 12.05 -14.27
CA ARG A 130 -6.44 12.99 -13.67
C ARG A 130 -5.90 13.61 -12.39
N LEU A 131 -5.22 12.83 -11.54
CA LEU A 131 -4.60 13.33 -10.32
C LEU A 131 -3.48 14.30 -10.64
N HIS A 132 -2.62 13.98 -11.62
CA HIS A 132 -1.56 14.85 -12.12
C HIS A 132 -2.11 16.20 -12.57
N ASP A 133 -3.11 16.20 -13.44
CA ASP A 133 -3.66 17.43 -14.03
C ASP A 133 -4.38 18.29 -12.99
N ASN A 134 -5.06 17.65 -12.03
CA ASN A 134 -5.78 18.36 -10.97
C ASN A 134 -4.86 19.07 -9.97
N LEU A 135 -3.57 18.74 -9.90
CA LEU A 135 -2.62 19.47 -9.05
C LEU A 135 -2.47 20.94 -9.47
N ALA A 136 -2.76 21.28 -10.72
CA ALA A 136 -2.72 22.67 -11.21
C ALA A 136 -3.80 23.55 -10.58
N VAL A 137 -4.95 22.97 -10.19
CA VAL A 137 -6.12 23.72 -9.68
C VAL A 137 -6.29 23.65 -8.16
N ILE A 138 -5.44 22.89 -7.47
CA ILE A 138 -5.48 22.78 -6.00
C ILE A 138 -4.55 23.82 -5.39
N ASP A 139 -5.04 24.52 -4.35
CA ASP A 139 -4.24 25.47 -3.57
C ASP A 139 -3.42 24.73 -2.49
N TRP A 140 -2.40 23.99 -2.96
CA TRP A 140 -1.42 23.31 -2.13
C TRP A 140 -0.04 23.94 -2.28
N SER A 141 0.83 23.76 -1.27
CA SER A 141 2.21 24.22 -1.37
C SER A 141 2.96 23.54 -2.53
N ASP A 142 3.93 24.22 -3.11
CA ASP A 142 4.75 23.71 -4.21
C ASP A 142 5.49 22.42 -3.81
N THR A 143 5.94 22.34 -2.57
CA THR A 143 6.57 21.12 -2.03
C THR A 143 5.63 19.93 -2.09
N THR A 144 4.37 20.11 -1.68
CA THR A 144 3.37 19.04 -1.73
C THR A 144 3.04 18.65 -3.18
N LYS A 145 2.84 19.64 -4.06
CA LYS A 145 2.58 19.39 -5.48
C LYS A 145 3.72 18.61 -6.14
N THR A 146 4.96 19.03 -5.89
CA THR A 146 6.16 18.34 -6.40
C THR A 146 6.26 16.91 -5.90
N ALA A 147 6.01 16.68 -4.62
CA ALA A 147 6.00 15.33 -4.05
C ALA A 147 4.93 14.43 -4.70
N GLN A 148 3.73 14.97 -4.96
CA GLN A 148 2.66 14.23 -5.64
C GLN A 148 3.02 13.91 -7.10
N LEU A 149 3.57 14.88 -7.85
CA LEU A 149 4.02 14.68 -9.23
C LEU A 149 5.09 13.59 -9.32
N ASN A 150 6.07 13.66 -8.43
CA ASN A 150 7.15 12.66 -8.37
C ASN A 150 6.63 11.26 -8.00
N TRP A 151 5.64 11.19 -7.10
CA TRP A 151 5.01 9.92 -6.74
C TRP A 151 4.21 9.31 -7.89
N ILE A 152 3.44 10.11 -8.62
CA ILE A 152 2.72 9.66 -9.82
C ILE A 152 3.70 9.19 -10.89
N GLY A 153 4.84 9.87 -11.02
CA GLY A 153 5.97 9.44 -11.84
C GLY A 153 5.63 9.31 -13.32
N ARG A 154 4.88 10.27 -13.89
CA ARG A 154 4.61 10.26 -15.35
C ARG A 154 5.92 10.22 -16.12
N SER A 155 6.07 9.23 -16.96
CA SER A 155 7.23 9.02 -17.81
C SER A 155 6.78 8.91 -19.27
N GLU A 156 7.49 9.59 -20.16
CA GLU A 156 7.28 9.52 -21.60
C GLU A 156 8.55 8.95 -22.25
N GLY A 157 8.36 8.09 -23.24
CA GLY A 157 9.46 7.45 -23.94
C GLY A 157 8.99 6.81 -25.23
N ALA A 158 9.87 6.01 -25.82
CA ALA A 158 9.61 5.28 -27.05
C ALA A 158 9.89 3.78 -26.86
N GLU A 159 9.10 2.97 -27.52
CA GLU A 159 9.43 1.56 -27.74
C GLU A 159 10.27 1.42 -29.00
N ILE A 160 11.32 0.61 -28.93
CA ILE A 160 12.27 0.38 -30.02
C ILE A 160 12.41 -1.13 -30.19
N ASP A 161 12.24 -1.59 -31.41
CA ASP A 161 12.41 -2.99 -31.79
C ASP A 161 13.82 -3.21 -32.36
N PHE A 162 14.56 -4.12 -31.74
CA PHE A 162 15.86 -4.58 -32.21
C PHE A 162 15.70 -5.92 -32.90
N ALA A 163 15.99 -5.98 -34.21
CA ALA A 163 15.98 -7.23 -34.95
C ALA A 163 17.09 -8.17 -34.43
N VAL A 164 16.81 -9.45 -34.40
CA VAL A 164 17.79 -10.49 -34.03
C VAL A 164 18.15 -11.29 -35.27
N ASP A 165 19.44 -11.33 -35.60
CA ASP A 165 19.91 -12.09 -36.76
C ASP A 165 19.53 -13.58 -36.65
N GLY A 166 18.87 -14.08 -37.68
CA GLY A 166 18.45 -15.49 -37.77
C GLY A 166 17.14 -15.83 -37.03
N LEU A 167 16.42 -14.83 -36.50
CA LEU A 167 15.09 -14.99 -35.91
C LEU A 167 14.10 -14.04 -36.57
N ASP A 168 12.85 -14.48 -36.70
CA ASP A 168 11.74 -13.62 -37.17
C ASP A 168 11.20 -12.69 -36.06
N GLU A 169 11.71 -12.83 -34.85
CA GLU A 169 11.32 -12.07 -33.66
C GLU A 169 12.28 -10.91 -33.41
N ALA A 170 11.75 -9.82 -32.87
CA ALA A 170 12.53 -8.67 -32.42
C ALA A 170 12.46 -8.52 -30.92
N ILE A 171 13.52 -7.99 -30.32
CA ILE A 171 13.54 -7.64 -28.90
C ILE A 171 13.03 -6.21 -28.77
N ARG A 172 11.86 -6.06 -28.14
CA ARG A 172 11.26 -4.75 -27.84
C ARG A 172 11.75 -4.23 -26.52
N VAL A 173 12.24 -3.00 -26.51
CA VAL A 173 12.67 -2.29 -25.31
C VAL A 173 11.97 -0.94 -25.22
N TYR A 174 11.72 -0.49 -24.00
CA TYR A 174 11.22 0.85 -23.72
C TYR A 174 12.38 1.72 -23.20
N THR A 175 12.47 2.96 -23.69
CA THR A 175 13.45 3.93 -23.20
C THR A 175 12.84 5.34 -23.08
N THR A 176 13.20 6.06 -22.04
CA THR A 176 12.90 7.49 -21.89
C THR A 176 13.89 8.38 -22.62
N ARG A 177 14.95 7.80 -23.19
CA ARG A 177 16.00 8.48 -23.91
C ARG A 177 16.22 7.86 -25.30
N PRO A 178 15.21 7.97 -26.21
CA PRO A 178 15.34 7.40 -27.56
C PRO A 178 16.47 8.04 -28.36
N ASP A 179 16.87 9.25 -28.01
CA ASP A 179 18.00 9.98 -28.60
C ASP A 179 19.35 9.26 -28.42
N THR A 180 19.47 8.38 -27.42
CA THR A 180 20.70 7.64 -27.14
C THR A 180 20.83 6.32 -27.90
N VAL A 181 19.80 5.91 -28.67
CA VAL A 181 19.77 4.59 -29.34
C VAL A 181 20.94 4.38 -30.30
N PHE A 182 21.42 5.46 -30.93
CA PHE A 182 22.55 5.39 -31.85
C PHE A 182 23.89 5.06 -31.17
N GLY A 183 23.96 5.13 -29.84
CA GLY A 183 25.12 4.73 -29.05
C GLY A 183 25.06 3.32 -28.51
N VAL A 184 24.02 2.53 -28.83
CA VAL A 184 23.89 1.14 -28.38
C VAL A 184 24.90 0.26 -29.09
N THR A 185 25.73 -0.44 -28.31
CA THR A 185 26.78 -1.34 -28.82
C THR A 185 26.53 -2.80 -28.46
N PHE A 186 25.72 -3.08 -27.45
CA PHE A 186 25.34 -4.44 -27.04
C PHE A 186 24.01 -4.42 -26.30
N MET A 187 23.39 -5.61 -26.16
CA MET A 187 22.18 -5.82 -25.38
C MET A 187 22.36 -7.07 -24.50
N VAL A 188 21.82 -7.02 -23.29
CA VAL A 188 21.83 -8.16 -22.35
C VAL A 188 20.40 -8.51 -22.01
N LEU A 189 20.07 -9.78 -22.08
CA LEU A 189 18.78 -10.33 -21.62
C LEU A 189 18.95 -10.87 -20.20
N ALA A 190 17.91 -10.64 -19.35
CA ALA A 190 17.87 -11.12 -17.97
C ALA A 190 17.32 -12.56 -17.91
#